data_ca61843fdf7c8ce52f3e8c2b98d2e881
#
_entry.id   ca61843fdf7c8ce52f3e8c2b98d2e881
#
_cell.length_a   1.000
_cell.length_b   1.000
_cell.length_c   1.000
_cell.angle_alpha   90.00
_cell.angle_beta   90.00
_cell.angle_gamma   90.00
#
_symmetry.space_group_name_H-M   'P 1'
#
loop_
_entity.id
_entity.type
_entity.pdbx_description
1 polymer ?
#
loop_
_entity_poly.entity_id
_entity_poly.type
_entity_poly.pdbx_seq_one_letter_code
_entity_poly.pdbx_strand_id
1 'polypeptide(L)'
;CISAALIVRCLMKSEGMYRLYLKRIRIHKEKMIRIIQIGLPAGLQGAIFSISNVLIQSSINSFGAIAMAGNTAAGNIEGFVYVSMNAIYQTALSFVSQNVGAGQQKRIPKISIYCMAIVFTVGLALGTLAYRCGGTLLGIYSSDPEVIAYGLDRMKVICQIYFLCGMMD
;
A
#
# COMPACT_ATOMS: atom_id res chain seq x y z
N CYS A 1 -5.72 14.72 11.46
CA CYS A 1 -5.61 15.46 12.73
C CYS A 1 -6.54 14.91 13.80
N ILE A 2 -7.86 14.76 13.56
CA ILE A 2 -8.84 14.28 14.55
C ILE A 2 -8.47 12.88 15.06
N SER A 3 -8.14 11.96 14.18
CA SER A 3 -7.73 10.58 14.50
C SER A 3 -6.50 10.56 15.41
N ALA A 4 -5.48 11.37 15.10
CA ALA A 4 -4.28 11.48 15.94
C ALA A 4 -4.60 12.01 17.35
N ALA A 5 -5.46 13.02 17.46
CA ALA A 5 -5.90 13.58 18.74
C ALA A 5 -6.65 12.54 19.56
N LEU A 6 -7.53 11.74 18.94
CA LEU A 6 -8.25 10.66 19.61
C LEU A 6 -7.31 9.55 20.11
N ILE A 7 -6.30 9.17 19.32
CA ILE A 7 -5.28 8.19 19.74
C ILE A 7 -4.49 8.71 20.94
N VAL A 8 -4.00 9.95 20.88
CA VAL A 8 -3.29 10.56 22.02
C VAL A 8 -4.16 10.60 23.26
N ARG A 9 -5.43 11.00 23.13
CA ARG A 9 -6.39 11.03 24.27
C ARG A 9 -6.64 9.62 24.81
N CYS A 10 -6.75 8.62 23.96
CA CYS A 10 -6.91 7.22 24.35
C CYS A 10 -5.68 6.73 25.13
N LEU A 11 -4.47 6.98 24.63
CA LEU A 11 -3.22 6.61 25.28
C LEU A 11 -3.01 7.34 26.63
N MET A 12 -3.48 8.58 26.76
CA MET A 12 -3.46 9.32 28.04
C MET A 12 -4.41 8.75 29.08
N LYS A 13 -5.56 8.19 28.64
CA LYS A 13 -6.59 7.58 29.52
C LYS A 13 -6.34 6.10 29.78
N SER A 14 -5.49 5.46 29.03
CA SER A 14 -5.19 4.04 29.17
C SER A 14 -4.52 3.76 30.52
N GLU A 15 -4.98 2.73 31.23
CA GLU A 15 -4.38 2.23 32.46
C GLU A 15 -3.44 1.07 32.08
N GLY A 16 -2.13 1.25 32.26
CA GLY A 16 -1.13 0.23 31.96
C GLY A 16 0.20 0.74 31.45
N MET A 17 1.03 -0.18 30.96
CA MET A 17 2.40 0.13 30.44
C MET A 17 2.41 1.07 29.23
N TYR A 18 1.28 1.23 28.54
CA TYR A 18 1.14 2.08 27.33
C TYR A 18 0.67 3.51 27.62
N ARG A 19 0.52 3.88 28.90
CA ARG A 19 0.04 5.21 29.27
C ARG A 19 1.01 6.29 28.83
N LEU A 20 0.51 7.25 28.05
CA LEU A 20 1.29 8.39 27.58
C LEU A 20 1.32 9.50 28.64
N TYR A 21 2.51 9.82 29.14
CA TYR A 21 2.77 10.94 30.02
C TYR A 21 3.45 12.06 29.24
N LEU A 22 2.71 13.11 28.83
CA LEU A 22 3.25 14.22 28.04
C LEU A 22 4.45 14.92 28.72
N LYS A 23 4.43 15.01 30.05
CA LYS A 23 5.54 15.62 30.83
C LYS A 23 6.81 14.77 30.85
N ARG A 24 6.76 13.49 30.49
CA ARG A 24 7.90 12.57 30.49
C ARG A 24 8.43 12.26 29.10
N ILE A 25 7.92 12.92 28.07
CA ILE A 25 8.41 12.77 26.71
C ILE A 25 9.83 13.32 26.64
N ARG A 26 10.79 12.44 26.37
CA ARG A 26 12.20 12.79 26.18
C ARG A 26 12.70 12.13 24.91
N ILE A 27 13.55 12.85 24.16
CA ILE A 27 14.21 12.30 22.99
C ILE A 27 15.43 11.51 23.46
N HIS A 28 15.40 10.19 23.28
CA HIS A 28 16.53 9.32 23.56
C HIS A 28 17.37 9.14 22.29
N LYS A 29 18.64 9.58 22.33
CA LYS A 29 19.55 9.55 21.16
C LYS A 29 19.62 8.16 20.50
N GLU A 30 19.76 7.10 21.26
CA GLU A 30 19.84 5.72 20.73
C GLU A 30 18.58 5.30 19.96
N LYS A 31 17.40 5.62 20.51
CA LYS A 31 16.12 5.34 19.84
C LYS A 31 15.94 6.19 18.58
N MET A 32 16.34 7.46 18.67
CA MET A 32 16.27 8.37 17.52
C MET A 32 17.19 7.93 16.38
N ILE A 33 18.42 7.51 16.67
CA ILE A 33 19.35 6.99 15.67
C ILE A 33 18.75 5.76 14.97
N ARG A 34 18.16 4.82 15.72
CA ARG A 34 17.49 3.64 15.13
C ARG A 34 16.32 4.03 14.25
N ILE A 35 15.50 4.99 14.66
CA ILE A 35 14.39 5.50 13.86
C ILE A 35 14.91 6.12 12.55
N ILE A 36 15.99 6.92 12.61
CA ILE A 36 16.58 7.52 11.41
C ILE A 36 17.19 6.45 10.50
N GLN A 37 17.91 5.46 11.05
CA GLN A 37 18.53 4.39 10.28
C GLN A 37 17.51 3.57 9.48
N ILE A 38 16.31 3.37 10.01
CA ILE A 38 15.24 2.64 9.34
C ILE A 38 14.37 3.58 8.49
N GLY A 39 14.02 4.73 9.05
CA GLY A 39 13.09 5.66 8.41
C GLY A 39 13.69 6.42 7.22
N LEU A 40 14.98 6.74 7.25
CA LEU A 40 15.62 7.48 6.16
C LEU A 40 15.67 6.66 4.85
N PRO A 41 16.12 5.39 4.84
CA PRO A 41 16.07 4.56 3.63
C PRO A 41 14.64 4.35 3.13
N ALA A 42 13.70 4.08 4.03
CA ALA A 42 12.28 3.91 3.67
C ALA A 42 11.68 5.20 3.09
N GLY A 43 12.02 6.36 3.66
CA GLY A 43 11.61 7.67 3.13
C GLY A 43 12.19 7.97 1.76
N LEU A 44 13.47 7.65 1.53
CA LEU A 44 14.13 7.80 0.22
C LEU A 44 13.48 6.88 -0.82
N GLN A 45 13.19 5.62 -0.48
CA GLN A 45 12.46 4.71 -1.35
C GLN A 45 11.10 5.28 -1.74
N GLY A 46 10.32 5.78 -0.78
CA GLY A 46 9.03 6.43 -1.04
C GLY A 46 9.15 7.67 -1.92
N ALA A 47 10.20 8.49 -1.75
CA ALA A 47 10.46 9.64 -2.60
C ALA A 47 10.77 9.25 -4.05
N ILE A 48 11.58 8.21 -4.27
CA ILE A 48 11.87 7.68 -5.61
C ILE A 48 10.59 7.21 -6.30
N PHE A 49 9.73 6.46 -5.59
CA PHE A 49 8.42 6.04 -6.11
C PHE A 49 7.54 7.25 -6.49
N SER A 50 7.49 8.27 -5.65
CA SER A 50 6.71 9.48 -5.92
C SER A 50 7.20 10.23 -7.15
N ILE A 51 8.53 10.40 -7.30
CA ILE A 51 9.15 11.04 -8.47
C ILE A 51 8.84 10.21 -9.74
N SER A 52 9.00 8.90 -9.67
CA SER A 52 8.68 7.99 -10.79
C SER A 52 7.22 8.13 -11.24
N ASN A 53 6.28 8.17 -10.29
CA ASN A 53 4.87 8.36 -10.59
C ASN A 53 4.59 9.72 -11.27
N VAL A 54 5.25 10.79 -10.85
CA VAL A 54 5.12 12.12 -11.46
C VAL A 54 5.65 12.09 -12.90
N LEU A 55 6.79 11.45 -13.15
CA LEU A 55 7.36 11.31 -14.50
C LEU A 55 6.44 10.49 -15.43
N ILE A 56 5.92 9.37 -14.93
CA ILE A 56 4.95 8.54 -15.67
C ILE A 56 3.69 9.35 -16.00
N GLN A 57 3.14 10.07 -15.01
CA GLN A 57 1.95 10.88 -15.21
C GLN A 57 2.20 12.01 -16.23
N SER A 58 3.37 12.65 -16.17
CA SER A 58 3.76 13.68 -17.14
C SER A 58 3.84 13.10 -18.56
N SER A 59 4.40 11.90 -18.71
CA SER A 59 4.45 11.20 -20.00
C SER A 59 3.05 10.86 -20.51
N ILE A 60 2.16 10.36 -19.65
CA ILE A 60 0.78 10.02 -20.03
C ILE A 60 0.01 11.28 -20.47
N ASN A 61 0.23 12.40 -19.82
CA ASN A 61 -0.40 13.66 -20.19
C ASN A 61 -0.05 14.12 -21.62
N SER A 62 1.12 13.70 -22.14
CA SER A 62 1.52 14.03 -23.54
C SER A 62 0.75 13.24 -24.59
N PHE A 63 0.08 12.13 -24.24
CA PHE A 63 -0.73 11.32 -25.16
C PHE A 63 -2.16 11.84 -25.35
N GLY A 64 -2.53 12.93 -24.68
CA GLY A 64 -3.82 13.60 -24.84
C GLY A 64 -4.87 13.21 -23.80
N ALA A 65 -6.03 13.86 -23.91
CA ALA A 65 -7.09 13.78 -22.89
C ALA A 65 -7.70 12.37 -22.72
N ILE A 66 -7.85 11.62 -23.81
CA ILE A 66 -8.41 10.26 -23.81
C ILE A 66 -7.52 9.32 -23.02
N ALA A 67 -6.21 9.33 -23.31
CA ALA A 67 -5.24 8.52 -22.60
C ALA A 67 -5.16 8.87 -21.10
N MET A 68 -5.22 10.16 -20.79
CA MET A 68 -5.21 10.64 -19.40
C MET A 68 -6.45 10.19 -18.63
N ALA A 69 -7.64 10.29 -19.25
CA ALA A 69 -8.90 9.86 -18.65
C ALA A 69 -8.90 8.33 -18.41
N GLY A 70 -8.54 7.54 -19.43
CA GLY A 70 -8.45 6.07 -19.32
C GLY A 70 -7.43 5.61 -18.27
N ASN A 71 -6.25 6.26 -18.23
CA ASN A 71 -5.22 6.01 -17.24
C ASN A 71 -5.70 6.30 -15.81
N THR A 72 -6.40 7.40 -15.60
CA THR A 72 -6.91 7.80 -14.28
C THR A 72 -8.01 6.85 -13.81
N ALA A 73 -8.96 6.49 -14.70
CA ALA A 73 -10.02 5.55 -14.38
C ALA A 73 -9.46 4.16 -14.02
N ALA A 74 -8.54 3.63 -14.82
CA ALA A 74 -7.87 2.36 -14.53
C ALA A 74 -7.06 2.42 -13.23
N GLY A 75 -6.32 3.51 -12.98
CA GLY A 75 -5.57 3.71 -11.75
C GLY A 75 -6.43 3.72 -10.48
N ASN A 76 -7.65 4.24 -10.54
CA ASN A 76 -8.59 4.17 -9.42
C ASN A 76 -9.01 2.73 -9.12
N ILE A 77 -9.27 1.91 -10.15
CA ILE A 77 -9.61 0.49 -9.98
C ILE A 77 -8.42 -0.29 -9.44
N GLU A 78 -7.22 -0.07 -9.99
CA GLU A 78 -5.96 -0.65 -9.50
C GLU A 78 -5.70 -0.29 -8.04
N GLY A 79 -6.08 0.91 -7.62
CA GLY A 79 -5.96 1.38 -6.24
C GLY A 79 -6.66 0.49 -5.22
N PHE A 80 -7.82 -0.09 -5.55
CA PHE A 80 -8.51 -1.05 -4.67
C PHE A 80 -7.71 -2.34 -4.51
N VAL A 81 -7.11 -2.84 -5.59
CA VAL A 81 -6.26 -4.04 -5.53
C VAL A 81 -5.02 -3.73 -4.67
N TYR A 82 -4.38 -2.58 -4.89
CA TYR A 82 -3.22 -2.13 -4.13
C TYR A 82 -3.51 -2.02 -2.62
N VAL A 83 -4.61 -1.36 -2.24
CA VAL A 83 -4.99 -1.20 -0.82
C VAL A 83 -5.20 -2.56 -0.15
N SER A 84 -5.82 -3.52 -0.85
CA SER A 84 -6.02 -4.87 -0.33
C SER A 84 -4.69 -5.59 -0.08
N MET A 85 -3.72 -5.47 -0.99
CA MET A 85 -2.40 -6.07 -0.84
C MET A 85 -1.59 -5.37 0.25
N ASN A 86 -1.66 -4.04 0.31
CA ASN A 86 -1.01 -3.25 1.36
C ASN A 86 -1.54 -3.61 2.76
N ALA A 87 -2.83 -3.92 2.90
CA ALA A 87 -3.39 -4.41 4.16
C ALA A 87 -2.75 -5.72 4.63
N ILE A 88 -2.46 -6.65 3.70
CA ILE A 88 -1.77 -7.91 4.02
C ILE A 88 -0.33 -7.63 4.42
N TYR A 89 0.37 -6.74 3.71
CA TYR A 89 1.73 -6.30 4.06
C TYR A 89 1.80 -5.71 5.47
N GLN A 90 0.90 -4.77 5.82
CA GLN A 90 0.82 -4.18 7.15
C GLN A 90 0.52 -5.23 8.24
N THR A 91 -0.29 -6.23 7.90
CA THR A 91 -0.58 -7.35 8.80
C THR A 91 0.67 -8.20 9.01
N ALA A 92 1.39 -8.54 7.95
CA ALA A 92 2.65 -9.28 8.03
C ALA A 92 3.68 -8.55 8.91
N LEU A 93 3.85 -7.24 8.67
CA LEU A 93 4.75 -6.38 9.46
C LEU A 93 4.39 -6.39 10.95
N SER A 94 3.09 -6.30 11.26
CA SER A 94 2.58 -6.34 12.64
C SER A 94 2.86 -7.68 13.31
N PHE A 95 2.56 -8.81 12.66
CA PHE A 95 2.80 -10.14 13.22
C PHE A 95 4.30 -10.45 13.37
N VAL A 96 5.11 -10.07 12.39
CA VAL A 96 6.57 -10.27 12.47
C VAL A 96 7.15 -9.47 13.63
N SER A 97 6.80 -8.18 13.75
CA SER A 97 7.32 -7.32 14.81
C SER A 97 6.91 -7.80 16.21
N GLN A 98 5.68 -8.30 16.38
CA GLN A 98 5.22 -8.89 17.65
C GLN A 98 6.01 -10.16 18.00
N ASN A 99 6.27 -11.05 17.04
CA ASN A 99 7.03 -12.27 17.29
C ASN A 99 8.52 -11.99 17.56
N VAL A 100 9.09 -10.98 16.92
CA VAL A 100 10.45 -10.49 17.23
C VAL A 100 10.49 -9.95 18.67
N GLY A 101 9.52 -9.11 19.04
CA GLY A 101 9.41 -8.57 20.40
C GLY A 101 9.21 -9.62 21.48
N ALA A 102 8.51 -10.70 21.16
CA ALA A 102 8.29 -11.85 22.03
C ALA A 102 9.45 -12.87 22.04
N GLY A 103 10.53 -12.64 21.28
CA GLY A 103 11.68 -13.55 21.16
C GLY A 103 11.38 -14.85 20.39
N GLN A 104 10.21 -14.95 19.73
CA GLN A 104 9.77 -16.16 19.02
C GLN A 104 10.21 -16.17 17.53
N GLN A 105 11.49 -16.01 17.27
CA GLN A 105 12.05 -15.93 15.92
C GLN A 105 11.74 -17.15 15.04
N LYS A 106 11.59 -18.34 15.65
CA LYS A 106 11.25 -19.58 14.90
C LYS A 106 9.91 -19.55 14.17
N ARG A 107 9.00 -18.62 14.54
CA ARG A 107 7.70 -18.46 13.90
C ARG A 107 7.72 -17.54 12.69
N ILE A 108 8.73 -16.68 12.58
CA ILE A 108 8.82 -15.67 11.52
C ILE A 108 8.79 -16.29 10.12
N PRO A 109 9.57 -17.32 9.78
CA PRO A 109 9.54 -17.92 8.44
C PRO A 109 8.15 -18.46 8.05
N LYS A 110 7.45 -19.07 9.02
CA LYS A 110 6.10 -19.60 8.78
C LYS A 110 5.11 -18.45 8.50
N ILE A 111 5.18 -17.37 9.26
CA ILE A 111 4.33 -16.19 9.06
C ILE A 111 4.58 -15.60 7.67
N SER A 112 5.86 -15.43 7.28
CA SER A 112 6.22 -14.90 5.96
C SER A 112 5.66 -15.77 4.83
N ILE A 113 5.80 -17.10 4.91
CA ILE A 113 5.28 -18.02 3.89
C ILE A 113 3.75 -17.91 3.78
N TYR A 114 3.04 -17.88 4.92
CA TYR A 114 1.58 -17.72 4.89
C TYR A 114 1.15 -16.38 4.33
N CYS A 115 1.82 -15.29 4.69
CA CYS A 115 1.54 -13.96 4.12
C CYS A 115 1.79 -13.94 2.62
N MET A 116 2.90 -14.52 2.13
CA MET A 116 3.18 -14.64 0.69
C MET A 116 2.10 -15.45 -0.04
N ALA A 117 1.67 -16.58 0.52
CA ALA A 117 0.59 -17.39 -0.07
C ALA A 117 -0.74 -16.61 -0.13
N ILE A 118 -1.07 -15.84 0.91
CA ILE A 118 -2.27 -15.00 0.94
C ILE A 118 -2.16 -13.87 -0.09
N VAL A 119 -1.02 -13.18 -0.17
CA VAL A 119 -0.79 -12.11 -1.17
C VAL A 119 -0.94 -12.67 -2.58
N PHE A 120 -0.34 -13.84 -2.85
CA PHE A 120 -0.43 -14.49 -4.15
C PHE A 120 -1.89 -14.82 -4.52
N THR A 121 -2.62 -15.49 -3.62
CA THR A 121 -4.01 -15.90 -3.88
C THR A 121 -4.95 -14.71 -3.99
N VAL A 122 -4.87 -13.75 -3.07
CA VAL A 122 -5.72 -12.55 -3.07
C VAL A 122 -5.36 -11.64 -4.25
N GLY A 123 -4.07 -11.42 -4.51
CA GLY A 123 -3.61 -10.58 -5.61
C GLY A 123 -4.04 -11.14 -6.97
N LEU A 124 -3.90 -12.48 -7.18
CA LEU A 124 -4.34 -13.14 -8.40
C LEU A 124 -5.87 -13.07 -8.55
N ALA A 125 -6.61 -13.36 -7.48
CA ALA A 125 -8.07 -13.33 -7.49
C ALA A 125 -8.61 -11.92 -7.78
N LEU A 126 -8.15 -10.91 -7.04
CA LEU A 126 -8.59 -9.53 -7.22
C LEU A 126 -8.12 -8.96 -8.57
N GLY A 127 -6.89 -9.22 -8.99
CA GLY A 127 -6.38 -8.79 -10.29
C GLY A 127 -7.19 -9.38 -11.46
N THR A 128 -7.49 -10.68 -11.40
CA THR A 128 -8.32 -11.35 -12.41
C THR A 128 -9.76 -10.82 -12.39
N LEU A 129 -10.33 -10.61 -11.21
CA LEU A 129 -11.68 -10.04 -11.06
C LEU A 129 -11.75 -8.62 -11.59
N ALA A 130 -10.78 -7.77 -11.23
CA ALA A 130 -10.68 -6.40 -11.71
C ALA A 130 -10.58 -6.34 -13.24
N TYR A 131 -9.77 -7.24 -13.85
CA TYR A 131 -9.66 -7.32 -15.30
C TYR A 131 -10.96 -7.81 -15.96
N ARG A 132 -11.61 -8.85 -15.44
CA ARG A 132 -12.86 -9.38 -16.00
C ARG A 132 -14.02 -8.40 -15.89
N CYS A 133 -14.12 -7.69 -14.79
CA CYS A 133 -15.13 -6.66 -14.55
C CYS A 133 -14.71 -5.27 -15.06
N GLY A 134 -13.49 -5.15 -15.61
CA GLY A 134 -12.86 -3.88 -15.97
C GLY A 134 -13.71 -3.04 -16.92
N GLY A 135 -14.32 -3.63 -17.94
CA GLY A 135 -15.19 -2.91 -18.87
C GLY A 135 -16.42 -2.28 -18.19
N THR A 136 -17.06 -3.00 -17.28
CA THR A 136 -18.19 -2.49 -16.50
C THR A 136 -17.74 -1.41 -15.51
N LEU A 137 -16.61 -1.64 -14.84
CA LEU A 137 -16.06 -0.70 -13.86
C LEU A 137 -15.59 0.60 -14.52
N LEU A 138 -14.92 0.52 -15.67
CA LEU A 138 -14.51 1.70 -16.45
C LEU A 138 -15.70 2.45 -17.02
N GLY A 139 -16.77 1.73 -17.39
CA GLY A 139 -18.04 2.35 -17.85
C GLY A 139 -18.74 3.21 -16.81
N ILE A 140 -18.45 3.03 -15.51
CA ILE A 140 -18.91 3.93 -14.44
C ILE A 140 -18.17 5.27 -14.48
N TYR A 141 -16.91 5.27 -14.90
CA TYR A 141 -16.06 6.47 -14.95
C TYR A 141 -16.22 7.25 -16.26
N SER A 142 -16.43 6.57 -17.39
CA SER A 142 -16.59 7.20 -18.69
C SER A 142 -17.51 6.40 -19.58
N SER A 143 -18.35 7.12 -20.36
CA SER A 143 -19.19 6.53 -21.40
C SER A 143 -18.49 6.48 -22.77
N ASP A 144 -17.27 7.02 -22.87
CA ASP A 144 -16.51 7.07 -24.11
C ASP A 144 -15.82 5.72 -24.37
N PRO A 145 -16.11 5.05 -25.49
CA PRO A 145 -15.53 3.75 -25.82
C PRO A 145 -14.00 3.78 -25.95
N GLU A 146 -13.42 4.89 -26.43
CA GLU A 146 -11.97 5.01 -26.58
C GLU A 146 -11.27 5.09 -25.21
N VAL A 147 -11.85 5.81 -24.26
CA VAL A 147 -11.37 5.90 -22.88
C VAL A 147 -11.40 4.51 -22.20
N ILE A 148 -12.51 3.77 -22.41
CA ILE A 148 -12.68 2.42 -21.85
C ILE A 148 -11.66 1.46 -22.47
N ALA A 149 -11.44 1.50 -23.78
CA ALA A 149 -10.47 0.65 -24.46
C ALA A 149 -9.05 0.90 -23.93
N TYR A 150 -8.66 2.17 -23.80
CA TYR A 150 -7.34 2.53 -23.26
C TYR A 150 -7.14 2.06 -21.81
N GLY A 151 -8.18 2.22 -20.98
CA GLY A 151 -8.17 1.73 -19.60
C GLY A 151 -8.06 0.21 -19.51
N LEU A 152 -8.77 -0.54 -20.37
CA LEU A 152 -8.70 -2.00 -20.42
C LEU A 152 -7.33 -2.51 -20.84
N ASP A 153 -6.69 -1.90 -21.84
CA ASP A 153 -5.35 -2.29 -22.28
C ASP A 153 -4.33 -2.12 -21.15
N ARG A 154 -4.42 -1.02 -20.42
CA ARG A 154 -3.60 -0.82 -19.22
C ARG A 154 -3.87 -1.88 -18.15
N MET A 155 -5.13 -2.13 -17.80
CA MET A 155 -5.51 -3.11 -16.80
C MET A 155 -5.09 -4.52 -17.17
N LYS A 156 -5.11 -4.88 -18.46
CA LYS A 156 -4.64 -6.18 -18.96
C LYS A 156 -3.18 -6.45 -18.59
N VAL A 157 -2.33 -5.45 -18.70
CA VAL A 157 -0.91 -5.60 -18.38
C VAL A 157 -0.67 -5.55 -16.88
N ILE A 158 -1.25 -4.56 -16.19
CA ILE A 158 -0.94 -4.29 -14.79
C ILE A 158 -1.63 -5.28 -13.86
N CYS A 159 -2.94 -5.53 -13.99
CA CYS A 159 -3.68 -6.39 -13.07
C CYS A 159 -3.21 -7.85 -13.06
N GLN A 160 -2.72 -8.36 -14.19
CA GLN A 160 -2.21 -9.73 -14.28
C GLN A 160 -0.87 -9.93 -13.57
N ILE A 161 -0.07 -8.87 -13.45
CA ILE A 161 1.28 -8.92 -12.88
C ILE A 161 1.30 -8.35 -11.45
N TYR A 162 0.20 -7.75 -11.01
CA TYR A 162 0.12 -7.00 -9.76
C TYR A 162 0.45 -7.83 -8.51
N PHE A 163 0.15 -9.13 -8.54
CA PHE A 163 0.49 -10.04 -7.44
C PHE A 163 2.02 -10.15 -7.21
N LEU A 164 2.84 -9.98 -8.27
CA LEU A 164 4.30 -9.96 -8.14
C LEU A 164 4.76 -8.74 -7.34
N CYS A 165 4.14 -7.58 -7.57
CA CYS A 165 4.46 -6.37 -6.78
C CYS A 165 4.20 -6.61 -5.29
N GLY A 166 3.05 -7.22 -4.95
CA GLY A 166 2.75 -7.55 -3.55
C GLY A 166 3.64 -8.62 -2.93
N MET A 167 4.30 -9.45 -3.74
CA MET A 167 5.30 -10.39 -3.23
C MET A 167 6.68 -9.75 -3.00
N MET A 168 6.93 -8.59 -3.62
CA MET A 168 8.18 -7.83 -3.45
C MET A 168 8.16 -6.91 -2.23
N ASP A 169 6.97 -6.50 -1.75
CA ASP A 169 6.77 -5.70 -0.55
C ASP A 169 6.92 -6.56 0.73
#